data_9500a4d386d3c38c47d2f867efa9cdc6
#
_entry.id   9500a4d386d3c38c47d2f867efa9cdc6
#
_cell.length_a   1.000
_cell.length_b   1.000
_cell.length_c   1.000
_cell.angle_alpha   90.00
_cell.angle_beta   90.00
_cell.angle_gamma   90.00
#
_symmetry.space_group_name_H-M   'P 1'
#
loop_
_entity.id
_entity.type
_entity.pdbx_description
1 polymer ?
#
loop_
_entity_poly.entity_id
_entity_poly.type
_entity_poly.pdbx_seq_one_letter_code
_entity_poly.pdbx_strand_id
1 'polypeptide(L)'
;MHHIQKHILKVLTYQAQARFSELRPPRTDTNLFSYHLKSLLRGGLVSRGERSYSLSATGLLYVDRISSERFEQRAQAKIITATIFRDEAGRVALVKRNKQPFIDSWGLPSGKIHLGETVAEGARREALEKTGLRTEVPLQHIGDGYIHSYVENQLVSSVLVHVFEGGVVPSEECASEVKWVAWPEASYPLLPGTPALIEKALTCDGQRFFIELVERH
;
A
#
# COMPACT_ATOMS: atom_id res chain seq x y z
N MET A 1 -15.09 19.16 -0.29
CA MET A 1 -15.69 19.29 1.06
C MET A 1 -15.78 20.76 1.45
N HIS A 2 -16.93 21.22 1.97
CA HIS A 2 -17.17 22.59 2.37
C HIS A 2 -16.35 23.00 3.62
N HIS A 3 -15.95 24.27 3.77
CA HIS A 3 -15.09 24.72 4.87
C HIS A 3 -15.68 24.43 6.27
N ILE A 4 -17.01 24.53 6.43
CA ILE A 4 -17.69 24.19 7.68
C ILE A 4 -17.52 22.71 8.02
N GLN A 5 -17.63 21.82 7.04
CA GLN A 5 -17.41 20.37 7.25
C GLN A 5 -15.96 20.09 7.63
N LYS A 6 -15.00 20.77 6.95
CA LYS A 6 -13.57 20.65 7.32
C LYS A 6 -13.33 21.12 8.76
N HIS A 7 -13.97 22.22 9.19
CA HIS A 7 -13.87 22.71 10.56
C HIS A 7 -14.42 21.70 11.58
N ILE A 8 -15.61 21.14 11.34
CA ILE A 8 -16.23 20.12 12.21
C ILE A 8 -15.29 18.92 12.38
N LEU A 9 -14.80 18.37 11.28
CA LEU A 9 -13.88 17.24 11.30
C LEU A 9 -12.57 17.59 11.99
N LYS A 10 -12.04 18.81 11.78
CA LYS A 10 -10.83 19.28 12.46
C LYS A 10 -11.02 19.33 13.95
N VAL A 11 -12.12 19.89 14.46
CA VAL A 11 -12.41 19.91 15.90
C VAL A 11 -12.48 18.50 16.46
N LEU A 12 -13.20 17.60 15.78
CA LEU A 12 -13.36 16.21 16.21
C LEU A 12 -12.10 15.35 16.03
N THR A 13 -11.12 15.80 15.26
CA THR A 13 -9.80 15.16 15.20
C THR A 13 -9.00 15.36 16.48
N TYR A 14 -9.17 16.50 17.13
CA TYR A 14 -8.45 16.86 18.37
C TYR A 14 -9.28 16.73 19.66
N GLN A 15 -10.57 16.44 19.51
CA GLN A 15 -11.49 16.22 20.64
C GLN A 15 -12.29 14.96 20.38
N ALA A 16 -12.26 14.02 21.33
CA ALA A 16 -13.01 12.77 21.22
C ALA A 16 -14.52 13.00 21.06
N GLN A 17 -15.03 14.05 21.68
CA GLN A 17 -16.43 14.49 21.59
C GLN A 17 -16.51 16.01 21.69
N ALA A 18 -17.47 16.60 21.01
CA ALA A 18 -17.74 18.05 21.08
C ALA A 18 -19.25 18.32 21.00
N ARG A 19 -19.70 19.38 21.68
CA ARG A 19 -21.10 19.83 21.63
C ARG A 19 -21.36 20.62 20.34
N PHE A 20 -22.64 20.78 20.01
CA PHE A 20 -23.07 21.57 18.85
C PHE A 20 -22.44 22.97 18.81
N SER A 21 -22.39 23.68 19.95
CA SER A 21 -21.79 25.00 20.04
C SER A 21 -20.29 25.04 19.82
N GLU A 22 -19.58 23.98 20.23
CA GLU A 22 -18.11 23.85 20.08
C GLU A 22 -17.71 23.52 18.64
N LEU A 23 -18.58 22.82 17.92
CA LEU A 23 -18.37 22.47 16.52
C LEU A 23 -18.68 23.63 15.56
N ARG A 24 -19.45 24.62 15.99
CA ARG A 24 -19.88 25.72 15.12
C ARG A 24 -18.77 26.78 15.00
N PRO A 25 -18.26 27.06 13.78
CA PRO A 25 -17.30 28.14 13.59
C PRO A 25 -17.89 29.48 14.01
N PRO A 26 -17.08 30.41 14.53
CA PRO A 26 -17.53 31.76 14.88
C PRO A 26 -18.20 32.44 13.68
N ARG A 27 -19.23 33.26 13.94
CA ARG A 27 -19.98 34.03 12.90
C ARG A 27 -20.63 33.18 11.80
N THR A 28 -20.86 31.89 12.05
CA THR A 28 -21.55 31.02 11.11
C THR A 28 -23.04 30.97 11.44
N ASP A 29 -23.89 31.12 10.40
CA ASP A 29 -25.33 30.94 10.54
C ASP A 29 -25.68 29.53 11.04
N THR A 30 -26.65 29.44 11.96
CA THR A 30 -27.02 28.18 12.62
C THR A 30 -27.65 27.18 11.64
N ASN A 31 -28.44 27.68 10.66
CA ASN A 31 -29.11 26.79 9.71
C ASN A 31 -28.08 26.23 8.71
N LEU A 32 -27.18 27.07 8.24
CA LEU A 32 -26.09 26.65 7.36
C LEU A 32 -25.18 25.64 8.06
N PHE A 33 -24.80 25.91 9.32
CA PHE A 33 -24.00 24.97 10.11
C PHE A 33 -24.74 23.63 10.28
N SER A 34 -26.03 23.70 10.68
CA SER A 34 -26.86 22.49 10.87
C SER A 34 -26.99 21.66 9.61
N TYR A 35 -27.08 22.31 8.43
CA TYR A 35 -27.10 21.62 7.13
C TYR A 35 -25.81 20.83 6.91
N HIS A 36 -24.65 21.44 7.13
CA HIS A 36 -23.37 20.78 6.94
C HIS A 36 -23.09 19.67 7.98
N LEU A 37 -23.50 19.88 9.23
CA LEU A 37 -23.41 18.83 10.25
C LEU A 37 -24.31 17.63 9.92
N LYS A 38 -25.56 17.88 9.51
CA LYS A 38 -26.46 16.82 9.02
C LYS A 38 -25.91 16.09 7.80
N SER A 39 -25.21 16.80 6.93
CA SER A 39 -24.52 16.17 5.78
C SER A 39 -23.42 15.20 6.22
N LEU A 40 -22.61 15.55 7.22
CA LEU A 40 -21.59 14.66 7.79
C LEU A 40 -22.19 13.47 8.52
N LEU A 41 -23.30 13.67 9.25
CA LEU A 41 -24.04 12.58 9.88
C LEU A 41 -24.60 11.59 8.84
N ARG A 42 -25.26 12.10 7.77
CA ARG A 42 -25.78 11.27 6.66
C ARG A 42 -24.66 10.58 5.90
N GLY A 43 -23.50 11.23 5.74
CA GLY A 43 -22.32 10.67 5.11
C GLY A 43 -21.57 9.67 6.00
N GLY A 44 -22.05 9.41 7.23
CA GLY A 44 -21.47 8.45 8.14
C GLY A 44 -20.10 8.82 8.71
N LEU A 45 -19.65 10.08 8.55
CA LEU A 45 -18.36 10.53 9.10
C LEU A 45 -18.44 10.97 10.57
N VAL A 46 -19.60 11.42 10.99
CA VAL A 46 -19.88 11.88 12.36
C VAL A 46 -21.02 11.08 12.94
N SER A 47 -20.91 10.73 14.18
CA SER A 47 -21.96 10.10 14.99
C SER A 47 -22.52 11.09 16.00
N ARG A 48 -23.81 10.97 16.32
CA ARG A 48 -24.48 11.77 17.31
C ARG A 48 -24.71 10.95 18.59
N GLY A 49 -24.17 11.41 19.71
CA GLY A 49 -24.53 10.95 21.05
C GLY A 49 -25.71 11.73 21.64
N GLU A 50 -25.98 11.58 22.91
CA GLU A 50 -27.09 12.25 23.59
C GLU A 50 -26.96 13.79 23.57
N ARG A 51 -25.79 14.32 23.89
CA ARG A 51 -25.50 15.76 23.96
C ARG A 51 -24.25 16.20 23.19
N SER A 52 -23.61 15.28 22.49
CA SER A 52 -22.34 15.52 21.81
C SER A 52 -22.28 14.81 20.46
N TYR A 53 -21.26 15.13 19.70
CA TYR A 53 -20.91 14.52 18.41
C TYR A 53 -19.49 13.98 18.51
N SER A 54 -19.21 12.90 17.80
CA SER A 54 -17.89 12.26 17.68
C SER A 54 -17.63 11.82 16.25
N LEU A 55 -16.40 11.50 15.90
CA LEU A 55 -16.13 10.79 14.67
C LEU A 55 -16.70 9.37 14.76
N SER A 56 -17.32 8.90 13.70
CA SER A 56 -17.66 7.48 13.53
C SER A 56 -16.40 6.67 13.18
N ALA A 57 -16.50 5.34 13.09
CA ALA A 57 -15.41 4.50 12.60
C ALA A 57 -14.95 4.93 11.18
N THR A 58 -15.91 5.24 10.28
CA THR A 58 -15.63 5.79 8.95
C THR A 58 -14.99 7.18 9.02
N GLY A 59 -15.42 8.02 9.95
CA GLY A 59 -14.84 9.33 10.20
C GLY A 59 -13.41 9.25 10.71
N LEU A 60 -13.11 8.34 11.62
CA LEU A 60 -11.75 8.07 12.11
C LEU A 60 -10.84 7.63 10.96
N LEU A 61 -11.28 6.67 10.14
CA LEU A 61 -10.55 6.22 8.96
C LEU A 61 -10.32 7.37 7.95
N TYR A 62 -11.29 8.27 7.80
CA TYR A 62 -11.18 9.42 6.91
C TYR A 62 -10.11 10.42 7.38
N VAL A 63 -10.16 10.83 8.67
CA VAL A 63 -9.21 11.83 9.20
C VAL A 63 -7.78 11.30 9.33
N ASP A 64 -7.61 9.99 9.51
CA ASP A 64 -6.30 9.33 9.53
C ASP A 64 -5.56 9.48 8.19
N ARG A 65 -6.30 9.48 7.08
CA ARG A 65 -5.74 9.52 5.72
C ARG A 65 -5.53 10.92 5.15
N ILE A 66 -5.98 11.95 5.84
CA ILE A 66 -5.87 13.33 5.35
C ILE A 66 -4.88 14.15 6.17
N SER A 67 -4.35 15.21 5.54
CA SER A 67 -3.63 16.26 6.25
C SER A 67 -4.62 17.09 7.06
N SER A 68 -4.42 17.21 8.37
CA SER A 68 -5.25 18.05 9.24
C SER A 68 -5.16 19.55 8.92
N GLU A 69 -4.11 19.97 8.22
CA GLU A 69 -3.93 21.39 7.83
C GLU A 69 -4.65 21.72 6.53
N ARG A 70 -4.47 20.88 5.50
CA ARG A 70 -5.00 21.13 4.14
C ARG A 70 -6.28 20.37 3.84
N PHE A 71 -6.64 19.36 4.63
CA PHE A 71 -7.75 18.44 4.34
C PHE A 71 -7.64 17.75 2.97
N GLU A 72 -6.41 17.47 2.59
CA GLU A 72 -6.05 16.75 1.37
C GLU A 72 -5.48 15.38 1.74
N GLN A 73 -5.64 14.44 0.84
CA GLN A 73 -5.09 13.11 1.02
C GLN A 73 -3.57 13.19 1.10
N ARG A 74 -2.96 12.63 2.15
CA ARG A 74 -1.50 12.57 2.28
C ARG A 74 -0.94 11.64 1.23
N ALA A 75 0.05 12.12 0.50
CA ALA A 75 0.89 11.24 -0.29
C ALA A 75 1.71 10.36 0.67
N GLN A 76 1.53 9.06 0.60
CA GLN A 76 2.22 8.09 1.43
C GLN A 76 2.90 7.06 0.55
N ALA A 77 4.01 6.50 1.04
CA ALA A 77 4.60 5.34 0.41
C ALA A 77 3.59 4.18 0.39
N LYS A 78 3.58 3.44 -0.68
CA LYS A 78 2.76 2.22 -0.79
C LYS A 78 3.42 1.12 0.03
N ILE A 79 2.63 0.36 0.75
CA ILE A 79 3.07 -0.88 1.39
C ILE A 79 2.67 -2.03 0.46
N ILE A 80 3.66 -2.82 0.06
CA ILE A 80 3.48 -3.94 -0.86
C ILE A 80 4.18 -5.19 -0.32
N THR A 81 3.81 -6.33 -0.86
CA THR A 81 4.57 -7.57 -0.71
C THR A 81 5.22 -7.94 -2.05
N ALA A 82 6.36 -8.59 -2.02
CA ALA A 82 6.97 -9.23 -3.17
C ALA A 82 7.41 -10.65 -2.78
N THR A 83 7.24 -11.60 -3.68
CA THR A 83 7.61 -12.99 -3.41
C THR A 83 8.67 -13.46 -4.38
N ILE A 84 9.74 -14.05 -3.84
CA ILE A 84 10.78 -14.71 -4.60
C ILE A 84 10.44 -16.20 -4.64
N PHE A 85 10.06 -16.66 -5.82
CA PHE A 85 9.93 -18.08 -6.10
C PHE A 85 11.18 -18.59 -6.80
N ARG A 86 11.72 -19.68 -6.28
CA ARG A 86 12.82 -20.39 -6.93
C ARG A 86 12.38 -21.78 -7.36
N ASP A 87 12.71 -22.17 -8.57
CA ASP A 87 12.54 -23.55 -9.03
C ASP A 87 13.75 -24.43 -8.63
N GLU A 88 13.69 -25.72 -8.97
CA GLU A 88 14.74 -26.67 -8.67
C GLU A 88 16.08 -26.34 -9.34
N ALA A 89 16.06 -25.59 -10.43
CA ALA A 89 17.27 -25.10 -11.10
C ALA A 89 17.80 -23.78 -10.54
N GLY A 90 17.16 -23.24 -9.46
CA GLY A 90 17.53 -21.98 -8.82
C GLY A 90 17.10 -20.73 -9.63
N ARG A 91 16.26 -20.88 -10.68
CA ARG A 91 15.74 -19.76 -11.44
C ARG A 91 14.66 -19.02 -10.65
N VAL A 92 14.56 -17.72 -10.84
CA VAL A 92 13.61 -16.84 -10.16
C VAL A 92 12.41 -16.55 -11.07
N ALA A 93 11.20 -16.63 -10.53
CA ALA A 93 9.98 -16.27 -11.24
C ALA A 93 9.83 -14.74 -11.31
N LEU A 94 9.72 -14.20 -12.52
CA LEU A 94 9.38 -12.81 -12.77
C LEU A 94 8.06 -12.70 -13.51
N VAL A 95 7.31 -11.64 -13.23
CA VAL A 95 6.05 -11.31 -13.91
C VAL A 95 6.15 -10.00 -14.65
N LYS A 96 5.49 -9.93 -15.81
CA LYS A 96 5.47 -8.73 -16.64
C LYS A 96 4.44 -7.74 -16.09
N ARG A 97 4.86 -6.47 -15.96
CA ARG A 97 3.98 -5.39 -15.55
C ARG A 97 3.14 -4.87 -16.69
N ASN A 98 1.83 -4.81 -16.52
CA ASN A 98 0.86 -4.40 -17.55
C ASN A 98 0.30 -2.98 -17.36
N LYS A 99 0.88 -2.17 -16.46
CA LYS A 99 0.41 -0.81 -16.16
C LYS A 99 1.54 0.14 -15.77
N GLN A 100 1.29 1.44 -15.96
CA GLN A 100 2.18 2.50 -15.48
C GLN A 100 2.22 2.61 -13.94
N PRO A 101 3.30 3.17 -13.37
CA PRO A 101 4.59 3.46 -14.01
C PRO A 101 5.34 2.17 -14.35
N PHE A 102 6.29 2.23 -15.26
CA PHE A 102 7.16 1.12 -15.68
C PHE A 102 6.42 -0.06 -16.36
N ILE A 103 5.47 0.26 -17.24
CA ILE A 103 4.80 -0.76 -18.08
C ILE A 103 5.82 -1.57 -18.89
N ASP A 104 5.55 -2.84 -19.16
CA ASP A 104 6.40 -3.81 -19.84
C ASP A 104 7.69 -4.21 -19.12
N SER A 105 7.98 -3.65 -17.95
CA SER A 105 9.10 -4.11 -17.12
C SER A 105 8.75 -5.40 -16.38
N TRP A 106 9.77 -6.20 -16.09
CA TRP A 106 9.64 -7.46 -15.37
C TRP A 106 10.07 -7.29 -13.91
N GLY A 107 9.36 -7.90 -12.98
CA GLY A 107 9.67 -7.82 -11.55
C GLY A 107 9.16 -9.03 -10.79
N LEU A 108 9.46 -9.06 -9.51
CA LEU A 108 8.92 -10.08 -8.61
C LEU A 108 7.39 -10.03 -8.57
N PRO A 109 6.70 -11.17 -8.42
CA PRO A 109 5.28 -11.20 -8.10
C PRO A 109 5.01 -10.32 -6.89
N SER A 110 4.28 -9.23 -7.08
CA SER A 110 4.12 -8.20 -6.04
C SER A 110 2.82 -7.45 -6.15
N GLY A 111 2.32 -6.98 -5.01
CA GLY A 111 1.17 -6.10 -4.97
C GLY A 111 0.89 -5.50 -3.61
N LYS A 112 -0.15 -4.68 -3.53
CA LYS A 112 -0.51 -3.93 -2.32
C LYS A 112 -1.18 -4.82 -1.29
N ILE A 113 -0.84 -4.62 -0.03
CA ILE A 113 -1.58 -5.17 1.10
C ILE A 113 -2.93 -4.46 1.19
N HIS A 114 -4.02 -5.21 1.36
CA HIS A 114 -5.34 -4.65 1.58
C HIS A 114 -5.52 -4.27 3.06
N LEU A 115 -6.38 -3.31 3.32
CA LEU A 115 -6.74 -2.94 4.69
C LEU A 115 -7.39 -4.13 5.41
N GLY A 116 -6.81 -4.53 6.53
CA GLY A 116 -7.27 -5.67 7.32
C GLY A 116 -6.60 -6.99 7.00
N GLU A 117 -5.82 -7.09 5.91
CA GLU A 117 -4.96 -8.25 5.67
C GLU A 117 -3.72 -8.22 6.55
N THR A 118 -3.27 -9.37 6.99
CA THR A 118 -1.89 -9.54 7.45
C THR A 118 -0.92 -9.48 6.26
N VAL A 119 0.34 -9.15 6.54
CA VAL A 119 1.38 -9.09 5.49
C VAL A 119 1.54 -10.44 4.77
N ALA A 120 1.46 -11.54 5.51
CA ALA A 120 1.58 -12.88 4.94
C ALA A 120 0.37 -13.29 4.08
N GLU A 121 -0.85 -12.86 4.44
CA GLU A 121 -2.04 -13.08 3.62
C GLU A 121 -1.94 -12.31 2.31
N GLY A 122 -1.54 -11.01 2.38
CA GLY A 122 -1.30 -10.20 1.18
C GLY A 122 -0.24 -10.82 0.27
N ALA A 123 0.86 -11.33 0.83
CA ALA A 123 1.90 -12.00 0.05
C ALA A 123 1.38 -13.23 -0.70
N ARG A 124 0.63 -14.11 0.00
CA ARG A 124 0.04 -15.32 -0.63
C ARG A 124 -0.96 -14.97 -1.72
N ARG A 125 -1.86 -14.01 -1.46
CA ARG A 125 -2.87 -13.57 -2.43
C ARG A 125 -2.21 -13.00 -3.68
N GLU A 126 -1.29 -12.05 -3.53
CA GLU A 126 -0.60 -11.42 -4.67
C GLU A 126 0.25 -12.42 -5.45
N ALA A 127 0.94 -13.33 -4.78
CA ALA A 127 1.71 -14.39 -5.41
C ALA A 127 0.81 -15.26 -6.31
N LEU A 128 -0.33 -15.73 -5.78
CA LEU A 128 -1.30 -16.54 -6.51
C LEU A 128 -1.93 -15.76 -7.68
N GLU A 129 -2.39 -14.52 -7.45
CA GLU A 129 -3.02 -13.68 -8.48
C GLU A 129 -2.08 -13.36 -9.65
N LYS A 130 -0.78 -13.14 -9.36
CA LYS A 130 0.20 -12.78 -10.38
C LYS A 130 0.77 -13.97 -11.14
N THR A 131 0.88 -15.11 -10.51
CA THR A 131 1.61 -16.24 -11.08
C THR A 131 0.73 -17.47 -11.33
N GLY A 132 -0.41 -17.60 -10.66
CA GLY A 132 -1.15 -18.84 -10.58
C GLY A 132 -0.48 -19.92 -9.73
N LEU A 133 0.74 -19.66 -9.23
CA LEU A 133 1.51 -20.64 -8.47
C LEU A 133 0.97 -20.75 -7.05
N ARG A 134 0.77 -21.98 -6.59
CA ARG A 134 0.44 -22.30 -5.20
C ARG A 134 1.69 -22.77 -4.47
N THR A 135 1.85 -22.32 -3.24
CA THR A 135 2.90 -22.83 -2.36
C THR A 135 2.30 -23.83 -1.40
N GLU A 136 2.87 -25.02 -1.34
CA GLU A 136 2.51 -26.02 -0.31
C GLU A 136 3.13 -25.67 1.06
N VAL A 137 4.19 -24.87 1.04
CA VAL A 137 4.91 -24.41 2.24
C VAL A 137 4.58 -22.95 2.53
N PRO A 138 4.42 -22.54 3.80
CA PRO A 138 4.23 -21.15 4.16
C PRO A 138 5.35 -20.26 3.60
N LEU A 139 4.98 -19.12 3.03
CA LEU A 139 5.95 -18.12 2.60
C LEU A 139 6.74 -17.60 3.80
N GLN A 140 8.06 -17.58 3.68
CA GLN A 140 8.96 -17.06 4.71
C GLN A 140 9.28 -15.60 4.43
N HIS A 141 9.08 -14.72 5.41
CA HIS A 141 9.52 -13.32 5.34
C HIS A 141 11.04 -13.26 5.51
N ILE A 142 11.74 -12.76 4.49
CA ILE A 142 13.22 -12.77 4.43
C ILE A 142 13.83 -11.36 4.50
N GLY A 143 13.04 -10.31 4.35
CA GLY A 143 13.55 -8.95 4.47
C GLY A 143 12.58 -7.90 3.97
N ASP A 144 13.05 -6.65 4.00
CA ASP A 144 12.28 -5.47 3.58
C ASP A 144 13.12 -4.56 2.68
N GLY A 145 12.45 -3.86 1.78
CA GLY A 145 13.07 -2.84 0.94
C GLY A 145 12.27 -1.55 0.95
N TYR A 146 12.94 -0.41 1.04
CA TYR A 146 12.31 0.89 0.84
C TYR A 146 12.86 1.53 -0.42
N ILE A 147 12.01 1.65 -1.46
CA ILE A 147 12.44 1.97 -2.81
C ILE A 147 11.78 3.25 -3.29
N HIS A 148 12.58 4.22 -3.66
CA HIS A 148 12.19 5.47 -4.31
C HIS A 148 12.57 5.42 -5.79
N SER A 149 11.59 5.64 -6.67
CA SER A 149 11.81 5.64 -8.12
C SER A 149 11.52 7.02 -8.68
N TYR A 150 12.49 7.58 -9.38
CA TYR A 150 12.43 8.87 -10.03
C TYR A 150 12.42 8.71 -11.55
N VAL A 151 11.61 9.53 -12.23
CA VAL A 151 11.63 9.71 -13.69
C VAL A 151 11.77 11.20 -13.93
N GLU A 152 12.73 11.61 -14.77
CA GLU A 152 13.00 13.03 -15.06
C GLU A 152 13.14 13.89 -13.77
N ASN A 153 13.82 13.36 -12.75
CA ASN A 153 13.98 13.97 -11.43
C ASN A 153 12.69 14.13 -10.59
N GLN A 154 11.55 13.60 -11.04
CA GLN A 154 10.32 13.58 -10.24
C GLN A 154 10.13 12.24 -9.56
N LEU A 155 9.79 12.25 -8.27
CA LEU A 155 9.44 11.05 -7.51
C LEU A 155 8.10 10.51 -8.02
N VAL A 156 8.12 9.38 -8.74
CA VAL A 156 6.93 8.75 -9.32
C VAL A 156 6.43 7.56 -8.49
N SER A 157 7.30 6.98 -7.67
CA SER A 157 6.93 5.86 -6.81
C SER A 157 7.77 5.82 -5.54
N SER A 158 7.12 5.55 -4.43
CA SER A 158 7.76 5.25 -3.15
C SER A 158 7.05 4.02 -2.56
N VAL A 159 7.80 2.96 -2.28
CA VAL A 159 7.25 1.70 -1.80
C VAL A 159 8.07 1.14 -0.64
N LEU A 160 7.38 0.70 0.41
CA LEU A 160 7.91 -0.23 1.39
C LEU A 160 7.48 -1.62 0.96
N VAL A 161 8.43 -2.50 0.67
CA VAL A 161 8.18 -3.85 0.20
C VAL A 161 8.62 -4.88 1.25
N HIS A 162 7.69 -5.72 1.67
CA HIS A 162 7.97 -6.91 2.47
C HIS A 162 8.30 -8.05 1.52
N VAL A 163 9.50 -8.61 1.64
CA VAL A 163 10.02 -9.64 0.75
C VAL A 163 9.85 -11.02 1.38
N PHE A 164 9.17 -11.88 0.64
CA PHE A 164 8.95 -13.27 1.02
C PHE A 164 9.68 -14.19 0.07
N GLU A 165 10.02 -15.37 0.57
CA GLU A 165 10.53 -16.48 -0.23
C GLU A 165 9.62 -17.70 -0.06
N GLY A 166 9.45 -18.45 -1.15
CA GLY A 166 8.72 -19.71 -1.14
C GLY A 166 9.22 -20.68 -2.20
N GLY A 167 9.21 -21.95 -1.85
CA GLY A 167 9.38 -23.03 -2.81
C GLY A 167 8.11 -23.19 -3.66
N VAL A 168 8.26 -23.55 -4.92
CA VAL A 168 7.16 -23.77 -5.84
C VAL A 168 7.28 -25.13 -6.46
N VAL A 169 6.17 -25.86 -6.49
CA VAL A 169 6.01 -26.98 -7.42
C VAL A 169 5.53 -26.38 -8.74
N PRO A 170 6.25 -26.56 -9.87
CA PRO A 170 5.79 -26.10 -11.15
C PRO A 170 4.39 -26.67 -11.42
N SER A 171 3.38 -25.81 -11.61
CA SER A 171 2.07 -26.24 -12.09
C SER A 171 2.04 -26.06 -13.60
N GLU A 172 1.38 -26.97 -14.31
CA GLU A 172 1.17 -26.86 -15.77
C GLU A 172 0.29 -25.65 -16.15
N GLU A 173 -0.40 -25.05 -15.17
CA GLU A 173 -1.26 -23.86 -15.32
C GLU A 173 -0.57 -22.57 -14.88
N CYS A 174 0.65 -22.34 -15.30
CA CYS A 174 1.32 -21.06 -15.06
C CYS A 174 0.63 -19.95 -15.87
N ALA A 175 0.31 -18.81 -15.25
CA ALA A 175 -0.21 -17.65 -15.96
C ALA A 175 0.76 -17.27 -17.09
N SER A 176 0.24 -16.92 -18.27
CA SER A 176 0.97 -16.73 -19.53
C SER A 176 2.10 -15.68 -19.50
N GLU A 177 2.24 -14.93 -18.41
CA GLU A 177 3.18 -13.83 -18.25
C GLU A 177 4.25 -14.06 -17.17
N VAL A 178 4.48 -15.30 -16.75
CA VAL A 178 5.55 -15.66 -15.80
C VAL A 178 6.76 -16.17 -16.58
N LYS A 179 7.95 -15.66 -16.26
CA LYS A 179 9.23 -16.16 -16.78
C LYS A 179 10.11 -16.64 -15.64
N TRP A 180 10.70 -17.81 -15.84
CA TRP A 180 11.75 -18.34 -14.99
C TRP A 180 13.12 -17.92 -15.53
N VAL A 181 13.88 -17.18 -14.72
CA VAL A 181 15.10 -16.51 -15.14
C VAL A 181 16.27 -16.98 -14.29
N ALA A 182 17.32 -17.44 -14.94
CA ALA A 182 18.60 -17.64 -14.30
C ALA A 182 19.17 -16.28 -13.90
N TRP A 183 19.35 -16.03 -12.61
CA TRP A 183 19.88 -14.75 -12.15
C TRP A 183 21.41 -14.77 -12.21
N PRO A 184 22.09 -13.70 -12.73
CA PRO A 184 21.56 -12.38 -13.13
C PRO A 184 21.26 -12.18 -14.63
N GLU A 185 20.97 -13.23 -15.39
CA GLU A 185 20.86 -13.21 -16.86
C GLU A 185 19.57 -12.58 -17.42
N ALA A 186 19.07 -11.51 -16.79
CA ALA A 186 17.89 -10.81 -17.29
C ALA A 186 18.26 -9.86 -18.45
N SER A 187 17.78 -10.15 -19.67
CA SER A 187 18.03 -9.36 -20.88
C SER A 187 16.91 -8.36 -21.22
N TYR A 188 16.02 -8.03 -20.29
CA TYR A 188 14.86 -7.18 -20.48
C TYR A 188 14.74 -6.15 -19.34
N PRO A 189 13.96 -5.06 -19.54
CA PRO A 189 13.78 -4.04 -18.50
C PRO A 189 13.23 -4.64 -17.21
N LEU A 190 13.87 -4.34 -16.08
CA LEU A 190 13.44 -4.76 -14.76
C LEU A 190 12.73 -3.63 -14.02
N LEU A 191 11.75 -3.98 -13.19
CA LEU A 191 11.13 -3.05 -12.27
C LEU A 191 12.17 -2.52 -11.28
N PRO A 192 12.08 -1.22 -10.89
CA PRO A 192 12.95 -0.65 -9.87
C PRO A 192 13.00 -1.50 -8.61
N GLY A 193 14.21 -1.69 -8.08
CA GLY A 193 14.50 -2.50 -6.90
C GLY A 193 14.56 -4.00 -7.12
N THR A 194 14.04 -4.53 -8.22
CA THR A 194 14.03 -5.99 -8.48
C THR A 194 15.42 -6.61 -8.39
N PRO A 195 16.47 -6.07 -9.06
CA PRO A 195 17.80 -6.64 -8.98
C PRO A 195 18.33 -6.71 -7.55
N ALA A 196 18.27 -5.60 -6.83
CA ALA A 196 18.81 -5.51 -5.48
C ALA A 196 18.09 -6.42 -4.47
N LEU A 197 16.76 -6.57 -4.62
CA LEU A 197 15.97 -7.48 -3.78
C LEU A 197 16.34 -8.94 -4.02
N ILE A 198 16.54 -9.34 -5.29
CA ILE A 198 16.96 -10.71 -5.64
C ILE A 198 18.38 -10.97 -5.12
N GLU A 199 19.33 -10.07 -5.37
CA GLU A 199 20.71 -10.19 -4.91
C GLU A 199 20.79 -10.33 -3.38
N LYS A 200 20.05 -9.50 -2.66
CA LYS A 200 19.99 -9.60 -1.20
C LYS A 200 19.39 -10.92 -0.72
N ALA A 201 18.33 -11.38 -1.33
CA ALA A 201 17.72 -12.67 -0.99
C ALA A 201 18.66 -13.86 -1.25
N LEU A 202 19.48 -13.79 -2.32
CA LEU A 202 20.44 -14.84 -2.63
C LEU A 202 21.68 -14.84 -1.72
N THR A 203 21.95 -13.73 -1.02
CA THR A 203 23.18 -13.54 -0.20
C THR A 203 22.93 -13.39 1.29
N CYS A 204 21.68 -13.42 1.77
CA CYS A 204 21.34 -13.09 3.16
C CYS A 204 21.60 -14.21 4.18
N ASP A 205 22.08 -15.39 3.76
CA ASP A 205 22.44 -16.53 4.64
C ASP A 205 21.42 -16.82 5.76
N GLY A 206 20.11 -16.72 5.44
CA GLY A 206 19.03 -16.93 6.38
C GLY A 206 18.77 -15.77 7.37
N GLN A 207 19.53 -14.70 7.30
CA GLN A 207 19.27 -13.48 8.07
C GLN A 207 18.30 -12.57 7.31
N ARG A 208 17.42 -11.87 8.06
CA ARG A 208 16.56 -10.85 7.46
C ARG A 208 17.37 -9.62 7.05
N PHE A 209 17.08 -9.11 5.86
CA PHE A 209 17.74 -7.91 5.35
C PHE A 209 16.80 -6.69 5.37
N PHE A 210 17.40 -5.51 5.37
CA PHE A 210 16.74 -4.25 5.04
C PHE A 210 17.61 -3.50 4.04
N ILE A 211 16.98 -2.99 2.97
CA ILE A 211 17.66 -2.12 1.99
C ILE A 211 16.85 -0.86 1.74
N GLU A 212 17.54 0.23 1.50
CA GLU A 212 16.95 1.48 1.04
C GLU A 212 17.59 1.87 -0.29
N LEU A 213 16.76 2.16 -1.30
CA LEU A 213 17.19 2.41 -2.66
C LEU A 213 16.58 3.68 -3.22
N VAL A 214 17.38 4.41 -3.97
CA VAL A 214 16.95 5.54 -4.80
C VAL A 214 17.37 5.25 -6.23
N GLU A 215 16.40 4.97 -7.08
CA GLU A 215 16.64 4.67 -8.50
C GLU A 215 16.14 5.82 -9.38
N ARG A 216 16.93 6.18 -10.38
CA ARG A 216 16.67 7.26 -11.33
C ARG A 216 16.66 6.69 -12.74
N HIS A 217 15.59 7.01 -13.47
CA HIS A 217 15.30 6.51 -14.83
C HIS A 217 15.17 7.65 -15.81
#